data_25f78e7e09cad4717b7eac1acfc5b07f
#
_entry.id   25f78e7e09cad4717b7eac1acfc5b07f
#
_cell.length_a   1.000
_cell.length_b   1.000
_cell.length_c   1.000
_cell.angle_alpha   90.00
_cell.angle_beta   90.00
_cell.angle_gamma   90.00
#
_symmetry.space_group_name_H-M   'P 1'
#
loop_
_entity.id
_entity.type
_entity.pdbx_description
1 polymer ?
#
loop_
_entity_poly.entity_id
_entity_poly.type
_entity_poly.pdbx_seq_one_letter_code
_entity_poly.pdbx_strand_id
1 'polypeptide(L)'
;MRLFSVIIVLVVIATAILVPQVFFKVDETEVALVTRFGEIKSQIQTPGLNIKTPFMDTVTKYEKRLLLFDAPPDSLLTKDKKRLIIDVYARGQITNPTVFRETVADEQIAADRAVDIISSELRREIASHNQSEIITTQRDQLMANVLTEVKPKLAEFGLTVVDV
;
A
#
# COMPACT_ATOMS: atom_id res chain seq x y z
N MET A 1 14.15 52.72 -17.70
CA MET A 1 14.38 52.20 -16.34
C MET A 1 13.15 51.50 -15.76
N ARG A 2 11.95 52.09 -15.73
CA ARG A 2 10.73 51.47 -15.15
C ARG A 2 10.31 50.16 -15.83
N LEU A 3 10.39 50.09 -17.18
CA LEU A 3 10.02 48.87 -17.92
C LEU A 3 10.97 47.69 -17.62
N PHE A 4 12.25 47.95 -17.48
CA PHE A 4 13.26 46.96 -17.13
C PHE A 4 13.07 46.41 -15.71
N SER A 5 12.72 47.29 -14.76
CA SER A 5 12.38 46.86 -13.39
C SER A 5 11.11 45.99 -13.34
N VAL A 6 10.09 46.30 -14.15
CA VAL A 6 8.87 45.48 -14.23
C VAL A 6 9.17 44.10 -14.80
N ILE A 7 10.00 44.00 -15.83
CA ILE A 7 10.42 42.71 -16.42
C ILE A 7 11.18 41.87 -15.39
N ILE A 8 12.09 42.46 -14.62
CA ILE A 8 12.84 41.75 -13.58
C ILE A 8 11.88 41.22 -12.52
N VAL A 9 10.92 42.00 -12.05
CA VAL A 9 9.92 41.58 -11.07
C VAL A 9 9.08 40.41 -11.61
N LEU A 10 8.63 40.48 -12.86
CA LEU A 10 7.88 39.40 -13.50
C LEU A 10 8.72 38.10 -13.60
N VAL A 11 9.99 38.18 -13.96
CA VAL A 11 10.88 37.01 -14.02
C VAL A 11 11.11 36.42 -12.65
N VAL A 12 11.31 37.23 -11.61
CA VAL A 12 11.45 36.76 -10.23
C VAL A 12 10.18 36.03 -9.75
N ILE A 13 9.01 36.62 -10.01
CA ILE A 13 7.73 36.02 -9.67
C ILE A 13 7.54 34.69 -10.43
N ALA A 14 7.82 34.67 -11.73
CA ALA A 14 7.71 33.44 -12.53
C ALA A 14 8.66 32.34 -12.02
N THR A 15 9.88 32.69 -11.67
CA THR A 15 10.87 31.76 -11.12
C THR A 15 10.40 31.22 -9.75
N ALA A 16 9.90 32.09 -8.87
CA ALA A 16 9.40 31.73 -7.55
C ALA A 16 8.20 30.75 -7.61
N ILE A 17 7.38 30.85 -8.65
CA ILE A 17 6.24 29.95 -8.87
C ILE A 17 6.70 28.62 -9.51
N LEU A 18 7.67 28.65 -10.43
CA LEU A 18 8.11 27.47 -11.17
C LEU A 18 9.01 26.54 -10.34
N VAL A 19 9.92 27.09 -9.54
CA VAL A 19 10.90 26.31 -8.77
C VAL A 19 10.24 25.24 -7.87
N PRO A 20 9.22 25.55 -7.05
CA PRO A 20 8.58 24.54 -6.21
C PRO A 20 7.75 23.52 -7.01
N GLN A 21 7.40 23.80 -8.25
CA GLN A 21 6.67 22.85 -9.11
C GLN A 21 7.59 21.88 -9.85
N VAL A 22 8.87 22.19 -9.96
CA VAL A 22 9.88 21.36 -10.64
C VAL A 22 10.49 20.35 -9.67
N PHE A 23 10.72 20.75 -8.43
CA PHE A 23 11.41 19.91 -7.45
C PHE A 23 10.43 19.23 -6.50
N PHE A 24 10.70 17.97 -6.18
CA PHE A 24 10.02 17.26 -5.11
C PHE A 24 11.01 16.38 -4.34
N LYS A 25 10.74 16.19 -3.06
CA LYS A 25 11.55 15.36 -2.17
C LYS A 25 10.88 14.01 -2.00
N VAL A 26 11.68 12.94 -2.04
CA VAL A 26 11.29 11.58 -1.67
C VAL A 26 12.02 11.23 -0.39
N ASP A 27 11.28 10.81 0.63
CA ASP A 27 11.85 10.36 1.90
C ASP A 27 12.27 8.88 1.82
N GLU A 28 13.10 8.42 2.77
CA GLU A 28 13.57 7.02 2.78
C GLU A 28 12.42 6.03 2.97
N THR A 29 11.37 6.46 3.64
CA THR A 29 10.16 5.67 3.93
C THR A 29 9.15 5.67 2.79
N GLU A 30 9.39 6.44 1.73
CA GLU A 30 8.45 6.61 0.62
C GLU A 30 9.01 6.06 -0.70
N VAL A 31 8.11 5.70 -1.59
CA VAL A 31 8.38 5.53 -3.03
C VAL A 31 7.50 6.50 -3.79
N ALA A 32 8.08 7.21 -4.74
CA ALA A 32 7.33 8.15 -5.57
C ALA A 32 7.07 7.56 -6.97
N LEU A 33 5.83 7.64 -7.40
CA LEU A 33 5.39 7.28 -8.73
C LEU A 33 5.11 8.56 -9.51
N VAL A 34 5.82 8.77 -10.60
CA VAL A 34 5.63 9.93 -11.48
C VAL A 34 4.72 9.52 -12.63
N THR A 35 3.57 10.18 -12.72
CA THR A 35 2.60 9.96 -13.80
C THR A 35 2.47 11.19 -14.68
N ARG A 36 2.29 10.99 -15.97
CA ARG A 36 2.03 12.04 -16.96
C ARG A 36 0.71 11.76 -17.64
N PHE A 37 -0.27 12.65 -17.48
CA PHE A 37 -1.64 12.48 -18.00
C PHE A 37 -2.27 11.13 -17.62
N GLY A 38 -1.93 10.60 -16.43
CA GLY A 38 -2.43 9.32 -15.93
C GLY A 38 -1.55 8.11 -16.27
N GLU A 39 -0.64 8.21 -17.25
CA GLU A 39 0.29 7.16 -17.61
C GLU A 39 1.53 7.16 -16.70
N ILE A 40 1.98 5.99 -16.25
CA ILE A 40 3.13 5.84 -15.39
C ILE A 40 4.41 6.04 -16.20
N LYS A 41 5.17 7.07 -15.86
CA LYS A 41 6.41 7.43 -16.54
C LYS A 41 7.65 6.84 -15.85
N SER A 42 7.70 6.94 -14.54
CA SER A 42 8.84 6.45 -13.76
C SER A 42 8.46 6.19 -12.31
N GLN A 43 9.19 5.25 -11.70
CA GLN A 43 9.16 4.95 -10.28
C GLN A 43 10.48 5.36 -9.66
N ILE A 44 10.44 6.17 -8.60
CA ILE A 44 11.62 6.69 -7.90
C ILE A 44 11.63 6.09 -6.50
N GLN A 45 12.63 5.26 -6.24
CA GLN A 45 12.82 4.58 -4.95
C GLN A 45 13.96 5.19 -4.13
N THR A 46 14.83 5.97 -4.77
CA THR A 46 15.96 6.61 -4.13
C THR A 46 15.51 7.87 -3.39
N PRO A 47 15.82 7.98 -2.09
CA PRO A 47 15.53 9.19 -1.33
C PRO A 47 16.34 10.37 -1.84
N GLY A 48 15.78 11.56 -1.69
CA GLY A 48 16.44 12.79 -2.08
C GLY A 48 15.59 13.73 -2.88
N LEU A 49 16.23 14.73 -3.45
CA LEU A 49 15.61 15.75 -4.30
C LEU A 49 15.54 15.24 -5.75
N ASN A 50 14.35 15.20 -6.29
CA ASN A 50 14.07 14.76 -7.65
C ASN A 50 13.39 15.87 -8.45
N ILE A 51 13.41 15.74 -9.78
CA ILE A 51 12.88 16.72 -10.71
C ILE A 51 11.70 16.12 -11.46
N LYS A 52 10.63 16.90 -11.60
CA LYS A 52 9.47 16.59 -12.43
C LYS A 52 9.20 17.70 -13.46
N THR A 53 8.51 17.35 -14.52
CA THR A 53 8.06 18.38 -15.49
C THR A 53 6.89 19.16 -14.88
N PRO A 54 7.01 20.48 -14.70
CA PRO A 54 5.93 21.29 -14.14
C PRO A 54 4.68 21.20 -15.02
N PHE A 55 3.50 21.25 -14.39
CA PHE A 55 2.16 21.22 -15.02
C PHE A 55 1.78 19.90 -15.72
N MET A 56 2.74 19.04 -16.10
CA MET A 56 2.47 17.80 -16.83
C MET A 56 2.61 16.56 -15.96
N ASP A 57 3.58 16.55 -15.02
CA ASP A 57 3.86 15.38 -14.20
C ASP A 57 3.21 15.52 -12.83
N THR A 58 2.45 14.48 -12.45
CA THR A 58 1.90 14.31 -11.10
C THR A 58 2.75 13.31 -10.34
N VAL A 59 3.07 13.60 -9.09
CA VAL A 59 3.84 12.71 -8.21
C VAL A 59 2.90 12.18 -7.14
N THR A 60 2.74 10.87 -7.09
CA THR A 60 2.04 10.17 -6.00
C THR A 60 3.08 9.43 -5.16
N LYS A 61 3.03 9.59 -3.86
CA LYS A 61 3.93 8.94 -2.92
C LYS A 61 3.19 7.84 -2.19
N TYR A 62 3.86 6.71 -2.00
CA TYR A 62 3.36 5.56 -1.27
C TYR A 62 4.34 5.21 -0.16
N GLU A 63 3.81 4.76 0.96
CA GLU A 63 4.58 4.33 2.13
C GLU A 63 5.27 2.98 1.84
N LYS A 64 6.58 2.89 2.14
CA LYS A 64 7.37 1.64 2.09
C LYS A 64 7.29 0.84 3.38
N ARG A 65 6.93 1.50 4.49
CA ARG A 65 6.82 0.84 5.79
C ARG A 65 5.69 -0.18 5.80
N LEU A 66 5.71 -1.04 6.80
CA LEU A 66 4.66 -2.01 7.02
C LEU A 66 3.34 -1.30 7.35
N LEU A 67 2.33 -1.59 6.58
CA LEU A 67 0.95 -1.22 6.83
C LEU A 67 0.32 -2.27 7.73
N LEU A 68 -0.51 -1.84 8.67
CA LEU A 68 -1.32 -2.72 9.51
C LEU A 68 -2.68 -2.91 8.84
N PHE A 69 -3.04 -4.17 8.61
CA PHE A 69 -4.36 -4.59 8.17
C PHE A 69 -5.08 -5.21 9.36
N ASP A 70 -6.00 -4.46 9.94
CA ASP A 70 -6.73 -4.83 11.15
C ASP A 70 -8.16 -5.20 10.76
N ALA A 71 -8.51 -6.48 10.92
CA ALA A 71 -9.84 -6.99 10.63
C ALA A 71 -10.69 -6.94 11.90
N PRO A 72 -11.96 -6.52 11.81
CA PRO A 72 -12.84 -6.58 12.97
C PRO A 72 -13.02 -8.03 13.42
N PRO A 73 -13.16 -8.28 14.75
CA PRO A 73 -13.39 -9.61 15.28
C PRO A 73 -14.60 -10.28 14.61
N ASP A 74 -14.41 -11.52 14.13
CA ASP A 74 -15.46 -12.31 13.47
C ASP A 74 -15.72 -13.63 14.20
N SER A 75 -16.96 -14.09 14.12
CA SER A 75 -17.38 -15.36 14.71
C SER A 75 -17.38 -16.47 13.67
N LEU A 76 -16.32 -17.28 13.67
CA LEU A 76 -16.11 -18.35 12.71
C LEU A 76 -16.52 -19.71 13.27
N LEU A 77 -16.95 -20.61 12.37
CA LEU A 77 -17.37 -21.95 12.70
C LEU A 77 -16.26 -22.95 12.32
N THR A 78 -15.83 -23.75 13.27
CA THR A 78 -14.84 -24.81 13.08
C THR A 78 -15.46 -26.05 12.44
N LYS A 79 -14.63 -27.04 12.05
CA LYS A 79 -15.06 -28.32 11.48
C LYS A 79 -15.98 -29.08 12.41
N ASP A 80 -15.74 -29.04 13.72
CA ASP A 80 -16.57 -29.66 14.76
C ASP A 80 -17.75 -28.78 15.19
N LYS A 81 -18.13 -27.77 14.37
CA LYS A 81 -19.31 -26.91 14.54
C LYS A 81 -19.30 -26.09 15.84
N LYS A 82 -18.13 -25.78 16.34
CA LYS A 82 -17.98 -24.85 17.46
C LYS A 82 -17.70 -23.45 16.97
N ARG A 83 -18.21 -22.45 17.66
CA ARG A 83 -17.96 -21.03 17.36
C ARG A 83 -16.69 -20.55 18.04
N LEU A 84 -15.82 -19.91 17.26
CA LEU A 84 -14.67 -19.18 17.74
C LEU A 84 -14.81 -17.73 17.36
N ILE A 85 -14.58 -16.84 18.32
CA ILE A 85 -14.39 -15.42 18.04
C ILE A 85 -12.90 -15.23 17.77
N ILE A 86 -12.59 -14.73 16.59
CA ILE A 86 -11.22 -14.57 16.13
C ILE A 86 -11.00 -13.10 15.82
N ASP A 87 -9.93 -12.59 16.35
CA ASP A 87 -9.38 -11.28 16.09
C ASP A 87 -8.07 -11.48 15.35
N VAL A 88 -7.94 -10.89 14.16
CA VAL A 88 -6.78 -11.08 13.29
C VAL A 88 -6.29 -9.74 12.78
N TYR A 89 -4.99 -9.58 12.84
CA TYR A 89 -4.30 -8.48 12.16
C TYR A 89 -3.18 -9.05 11.29
N ALA A 90 -2.85 -8.34 10.24
CA ALA A 90 -1.75 -8.69 9.37
C ALA A 90 -0.89 -7.47 9.08
N ARG A 91 0.39 -7.71 8.82
CA ARG A 91 1.33 -6.67 8.41
C ARG A 91 1.81 -6.92 6.99
N GLY A 92 1.72 -5.91 6.16
CA GLY A 92 2.16 -5.98 4.79
C GLY A 92 2.76 -4.67 4.30
N GLN A 93 3.26 -4.68 3.08
CA GLN A 93 3.86 -3.50 2.46
C GLN A 93 3.54 -3.44 0.97
N ILE A 94 3.64 -2.25 0.40
CA ILE A 94 3.52 -2.04 -1.03
C ILE A 94 4.86 -2.39 -1.68
N THR A 95 4.91 -3.52 -2.40
CA THR A 95 6.12 -3.99 -3.08
C THR A 95 6.19 -3.54 -4.53
N ASN A 96 5.04 -3.40 -5.19
CA ASN A 96 4.96 -2.92 -6.56
C ASN A 96 4.01 -1.73 -6.68
N PRO A 97 4.48 -0.50 -6.52
CA PRO A 97 3.66 0.71 -6.60
C PRO A 97 2.97 0.92 -7.94
N THR A 98 3.54 0.39 -9.02
CA THR A 98 2.94 0.45 -10.37
C THR A 98 1.66 -0.36 -10.43
N VAL A 99 1.74 -1.65 -10.09
CA VAL A 99 0.56 -2.54 -10.02
C VAL A 99 -0.45 -2.02 -9.01
N PHE A 100 0.02 -1.56 -7.84
CA PHE A 100 -0.82 -0.96 -6.81
C PHE A 100 -1.64 0.22 -7.35
N ARG A 101 -1.00 1.14 -8.08
CA ARG A 101 -1.66 2.30 -8.70
C ARG A 101 -2.70 1.91 -9.75
N GLU A 102 -2.41 0.88 -10.53
CA GLU A 102 -3.30 0.41 -11.61
C GLU A 102 -4.50 -0.37 -11.08
N THR A 103 -4.37 -1.07 -9.95
CA THR A 103 -5.42 -1.96 -9.43
C THR A 103 -6.28 -1.30 -8.35
N VAL A 104 -5.66 -0.68 -7.37
CA VAL A 104 -6.34 -0.18 -6.15
C VAL A 104 -6.23 1.32 -6.01
N ALA A 105 -5.09 1.89 -6.33
CA ALA A 105 -4.75 3.31 -6.33
C ALA A 105 -4.75 4.02 -4.96
N ASP A 106 -5.52 3.54 -3.98
CA ASP A 106 -5.71 4.12 -2.65
C ASP A 106 -5.36 3.12 -1.54
N GLU A 107 -4.64 3.58 -0.50
CA GLU A 107 -4.16 2.72 0.59
C GLU A 107 -5.32 2.20 1.47
N GLN A 108 -6.39 2.98 1.65
CA GLN A 108 -7.54 2.53 2.42
C GLN A 108 -8.29 1.41 1.70
N ILE A 109 -8.52 1.57 0.39
CA ILE A 109 -9.15 0.54 -0.43
C ILE A 109 -8.27 -0.73 -0.47
N ALA A 110 -6.95 -0.55 -0.50
CA ALA A 110 -6.00 -1.66 -0.42
C ALA A 110 -6.08 -2.41 0.90
N ALA A 111 -6.17 -1.68 2.02
CA ALA A 111 -6.32 -2.26 3.35
C ALA A 111 -7.63 -3.07 3.45
N ASP A 112 -8.76 -2.51 2.99
CA ASP A 112 -10.05 -3.19 2.98
C ASP A 112 -10.01 -4.48 2.15
N ARG A 113 -9.38 -4.43 0.96
CA ARG A 113 -9.18 -5.61 0.11
C ARG A 113 -8.29 -6.66 0.76
N ALA A 114 -7.20 -6.23 1.41
CA ALA A 114 -6.30 -7.13 2.12
C ALA A 114 -7.04 -7.84 3.26
N VAL A 115 -7.81 -7.10 4.05
CA VAL A 115 -8.65 -7.64 5.14
C VAL A 115 -9.66 -8.66 4.61
N ASP A 116 -10.36 -8.37 3.51
CA ASP A 116 -11.34 -9.29 2.90
C ASP A 116 -10.67 -10.61 2.47
N ILE A 117 -9.51 -10.53 1.81
CA ILE A 117 -8.76 -11.71 1.34
C ILE A 117 -8.26 -12.53 2.52
N ILE A 118 -7.64 -11.89 3.52
CA ILE A 118 -7.11 -12.54 4.71
C ILE A 118 -8.24 -13.23 5.49
N SER A 119 -9.34 -12.53 5.75
CA SER A 119 -10.50 -13.06 6.47
C SER A 119 -11.15 -14.24 5.74
N SER A 120 -11.21 -14.19 4.41
CA SER A 120 -11.74 -15.28 3.58
C SER A 120 -10.90 -16.53 3.66
N GLU A 121 -9.56 -16.41 3.57
CA GLU A 121 -8.64 -17.54 3.67
C GLU A 121 -8.61 -18.11 5.10
N LEU A 122 -8.61 -17.23 6.10
CA LEU A 122 -8.68 -17.63 7.50
C LEU A 122 -9.96 -18.43 7.80
N ARG A 123 -11.10 -17.96 7.30
CA ARG A 123 -12.39 -18.68 7.45
C ARG A 123 -12.34 -20.05 6.80
N ARG A 124 -11.75 -20.18 5.63
CA ARG A 124 -11.59 -21.45 4.92
C ARG A 124 -10.71 -22.42 5.74
N GLU A 125 -9.60 -21.94 6.24
CA GLU A 125 -8.65 -22.74 6.99
C GLU A 125 -9.24 -23.20 8.33
N ILE A 126 -9.90 -22.31 9.07
CA ILE A 126 -10.57 -22.61 10.33
C ILE A 126 -11.69 -23.63 10.15
N ALA A 127 -12.50 -23.51 9.09
CA ALA A 127 -13.57 -24.45 8.81
C ALA A 127 -13.07 -25.87 8.49
N SER A 128 -11.80 -26.03 8.12
CA SER A 128 -11.17 -27.33 7.84
C SER A 128 -10.60 -28.05 9.07
N HIS A 129 -10.44 -27.31 10.20
CA HIS A 129 -9.80 -27.82 11.42
C HIS A 129 -10.77 -27.87 12.61
N ASN A 130 -10.47 -28.75 13.58
CA ASN A 130 -11.22 -28.83 14.85
C ASN A 130 -10.72 -27.74 15.82
N GLN A 131 -11.59 -27.32 16.76
CA GLN A 131 -11.23 -26.28 17.72
C GLN A 131 -9.96 -26.61 18.51
N SER A 132 -9.75 -27.84 18.91
CA SER A 132 -8.57 -28.25 19.66
C SER A 132 -7.27 -28.07 18.89
N GLU A 133 -7.29 -28.34 17.59
CA GLU A 133 -6.14 -28.19 16.71
C GLU A 133 -5.74 -26.69 16.56
N ILE A 134 -6.72 -25.82 16.44
CA ILE A 134 -6.55 -24.37 16.30
C ILE A 134 -5.94 -23.74 17.56
N ILE A 135 -6.38 -24.18 18.75
CA ILE A 135 -6.00 -23.55 20.03
C ILE A 135 -4.65 -24.06 20.55
N THR A 136 -4.25 -25.30 20.22
CA THR A 136 -3.11 -25.92 20.89
C THR A 136 -1.84 -25.96 20.04
N THR A 137 -1.73 -26.93 19.14
CA THR A 137 -0.44 -27.32 18.53
C THR A 137 -0.25 -26.86 17.11
N GLN A 138 -1.31 -26.47 16.42
CA GLN A 138 -1.28 -26.21 14.98
C GLN A 138 -1.51 -24.74 14.59
N ARG A 139 -1.59 -23.85 15.57
CA ARG A 139 -1.84 -22.42 15.28
C ARG A 139 -0.80 -21.84 14.33
N ASP A 140 0.48 -22.07 14.59
CA ASP A 140 1.56 -21.52 13.76
C ASP A 140 1.53 -22.12 12.35
N GLN A 141 1.23 -23.42 12.23
CA GLN A 141 1.08 -24.07 10.94
C GLN A 141 -0.12 -23.51 10.16
N LEU A 142 -1.23 -23.29 10.85
CA LEU A 142 -2.45 -22.73 10.28
C LEU A 142 -2.19 -21.32 9.76
N MET A 143 -1.52 -20.46 10.54
CA MET A 143 -1.15 -19.11 10.12
C MET A 143 -0.17 -19.14 8.92
N ALA A 144 0.79 -20.07 8.92
CA ALA A 144 1.69 -20.26 7.78
C ALA A 144 0.95 -20.70 6.50
N ASN A 145 -0.05 -21.54 6.62
CA ASN A 145 -0.90 -21.96 5.49
C ASN A 145 -1.71 -20.78 4.95
N VAL A 146 -2.36 -20.01 5.84
CA VAL A 146 -3.10 -18.80 5.47
C VAL A 146 -2.17 -17.82 4.75
N LEU A 147 -0.98 -17.56 5.30
CA LEU A 147 0.00 -16.66 4.71
C LEU A 147 0.43 -17.10 3.30
N THR A 148 0.62 -18.41 3.11
CA THR A 148 1.00 -19.00 1.82
C THR A 148 -0.07 -18.77 0.74
N GLU A 149 -1.35 -18.89 1.12
CA GLU A 149 -2.49 -18.71 0.22
C GLU A 149 -2.81 -17.21 -0.04
N VAL A 150 -2.57 -16.35 0.95
CA VAL A 150 -2.84 -14.90 0.87
C VAL A 150 -1.80 -14.18 0.03
N LYS A 151 -0.51 -14.55 0.15
CA LYS A 151 0.61 -13.88 -0.57
C LYS A 151 0.38 -13.73 -2.08
N PRO A 152 0.07 -14.79 -2.84
CA PRO A 152 -0.13 -14.66 -4.29
C PRO A 152 -1.32 -13.78 -4.63
N LYS A 153 -2.39 -13.83 -3.85
CA LYS A 153 -3.59 -13.02 -4.09
C LYS A 153 -3.35 -11.53 -3.86
N LEU A 154 -2.60 -11.17 -2.83
CA LEU A 154 -2.25 -9.78 -2.56
C LEU A 154 -1.17 -9.25 -3.51
N ALA A 155 -0.33 -10.13 -4.06
CA ALA A 155 0.64 -9.75 -5.08
C ALA A 155 -0.03 -9.21 -6.37
N GLU A 156 -1.25 -9.65 -6.69
CA GLU A 156 -2.05 -9.12 -7.81
C GLU A 156 -2.41 -7.63 -7.62
N PHE A 157 -2.39 -7.14 -6.38
CA PHE A 157 -2.61 -5.73 -6.02
C PHE A 157 -1.32 -4.97 -5.73
N GLY A 158 -0.15 -5.58 -6.00
CA GLY A 158 1.16 -4.98 -5.70
C GLY A 158 1.50 -4.94 -4.21
N LEU A 159 0.80 -5.73 -3.38
CA LEU A 159 0.98 -5.87 -1.94
C LEU A 159 1.69 -7.17 -1.58
N THR A 160 2.44 -7.15 -0.49
CA THR A 160 3.00 -8.37 0.11
C THR A 160 2.71 -8.36 1.61
N VAL A 161 2.19 -9.48 2.13
CA VAL A 161 2.03 -9.70 3.57
C VAL A 161 3.27 -10.38 4.13
N VAL A 162 3.74 -9.87 5.24
CA VAL A 162 4.91 -10.38 5.97
C VAL A 162 4.47 -11.41 6.99
N ASP A 163 3.42 -11.09 7.74
CA ASP A 163 2.85 -11.95 8.78
C ASP A 163 1.34 -11.71 8.98
N VAL A 164 0.71 -12.67 9.59
CA VAL A 164 -0.71 -12.68 9.98
C VAL A 164 -0.81 -13.18 11.41
#